data_19b750125ad0dd80c9d317fb675bd960
#
_entry.id   19b750125ad0dd80c9d317fb675bd960
#
_cell.length_a   1.000
_cell.length_b   1.000
_cell.length_c   1.000
_cell.angle_alpha   90.00
_cell.angle_beta   90.00
_cell.angle_gamma   90.00
#
_symmetry.space_group_name_H-M   'P 1'
#
loop_
_entity.id
_entity.type
_entity.pdbx_description
1 polymer ?
#
loop_
_entity_poly.entity_id
_entity_poly.type
_entity_poly.pdbx_seq_one_letter_code
_entity_poly.pdbx_strand_id
1 'polypeptide(L)'
;SQFAALCCDARPGMRVLDLCAAPGGKSLTIAEQMQDRGELFSGEAMTGRVKLLKQAFDRCGIERAKPYHGDATILNPAFGLGSFDRVLCDVPCSGLGVIGKKPDIREKTLDGIENLLLTQQKILQNGAKYLAPNGRLVYSTCTVNHHENEAQVRQFLQDNQDFSVIAPQIILSGM
;
A
#
# COMPACT_ATOMS: atom_id res chain seq x y z
N SER A 1 -2.43 11.12 3.57
CA SER A 1 -1.88 9.75 3.45
C SER A 1 -2.62 8.71 4.30
N GLN A 2 -3.24 9.07 5.42
CA GLN A 2 -4.04 8.14 6.24
C GLN A 2 -5.29 7.61 5.51
N PHE A 3 -5.83 8.39 4.59
CA PHE A 3 -7.02 8.02 3.82
C PHE A 3 -6.91 6.64 3.15
N ALA A 4 -5.79 6.35 2.48
CA ALA A 4 -5.58 5.04 1.85
C ALA A 4 -5.62 3.88 2.87
N ALA A 5 -5.03 4.08 4.05
CA ALA A 5 -5.10 3.09 5.13
C ALA A 5 -6.53 2.89 5.64
N LEU A 6 -7.31 3.97 5.78
CA LEU A 6 -8.73 3.88 6.17
C LEU A 6 -9.56 3.13 5.12
N CYS A 7 -9.25 3.28 3.83
CA CYS A 7 -9.91 2.55 2.75
C CYS A 7 -9.67 1.03 2.81
N CYS A 8 -8.63 0.56 3.51
CA CYS A 8 -8.44 -0.87 3.73
C CYS A 8 -9.60 -1.48 4.53
N ASP A 9 -10.28 -0.69 5.38
CA ASP A 9 -11.34 -1.21 6.27
C ASP A 9 -10.85 -2.48 6.99
N ALA A 10 -9.64 -2.37 7.55
CA ALA A 10 -9.03 -3.47 8.28
C ALA A 10 -9.73 -3.65 9.63
N ARG A 11 -9.96 -4.89 10.02
CA ARG A 11 -10.71 -5.22 11.24
C ARG A 11 -9.91 -6.16 12.12
N PRO A 12 -10.20 -6.22 13.43
CA PRO A 12 -9.56 -7.16 14.34
C PRO A 12 -9.65 -8.61 13.83
N GLY A 13 -8.53 -9.32 13.87
CA GLY A 13 -8.42 -10.71 13.45
C GLY A 13 -8.08 -10.92 11.97
N MET A 14 -8.12 -9.88 11.15
CA MET A 14 -7.76 -9.97 9.73
C MET A 14 -6.26 -10.18 9.52
N ARG A 15 -5.94 -10.69 8.34
CA ARG A 15 -4.58 -10.80 7.81
C ARG A 15 -4.37 -9.75 6.73
N VAL A 16 -3.50 -8.79 7.00
CA VAL A 16 -3.31 -7.58 6.17
C VAL A 16 -1.87 -7.49 5.67
N LEU A 17 -1.71 -7.07 4.42
CA LEU A 17 -0.40 -6.86 3.78
C LEU A 17 -0.30 -5.41 3.28
N ASP A 18 0.71 -4.69 3.76
CA ASP A 18 1.13 -3.39 3.24
C ASP A 18 2.44 -3.60 2.47
N LEU A 19 2.39 -3.52 1.14
CA LEU A 19 3.50 -3.89 0.26
C LEU A 19 4.63 -2.84 0.21
N CYS A 20 4.33 -1.57 0.50
CA CYS A 20 5.28 -0.46 0.41
C CYS A 20 5.17 0.45 1.65
N ALA A 21 5.36 -0.13 2.83
CA ALA A 21 4.91 0.41 4.10
C ALA A 21 5.68 1.62 4.63
N ALA A 22 6.99 1.74 4.31
CA ALA A 22 7.82 2.77 4.94
C ALA A 22 7.42 4.21 4.54
N PRO A 23 7.39 5.12 5.49
CA PRO A 23 8.00 5.08 6.85
C PRO A 23 7.07 4.50 7.94
N GLY A 24 5.91 3.94 7.62
CA GLY A 24 5.05 3.22 8.57
C GLY A 24 3.73 3.88 8.93
N GLY A 25 3.48 5.13 8.52
CA GLY A 25 2.28 5.85 8.93
C GLY A 25 0.96 5.18 8.52
N LYS A 26 0.91 4.54 7.34
CA LYS A 26 -0.27 3.79 6.90
C LYS A 26 -0.42 2.47 7.64
N SER A 27 0.67 1.73 7.81
CA SER A 27 0.68 0.51 8.61
C SER A 27 0.26 0.75 10.06
N LEU A 28 0.65 1.86 10.70
CA LEU A 28 0.20 2.24 12.03
C LEU A 28 -1.32 2.48 12.06
N THR A 29 -1.88 3.21 11.09
CA THR A 29 -3.32 3.42 10.98
C THR A 29 -4.08 2.09 10.77
N ILE A 30 -3.52 1.17 9.97
CA ILE A 30 -4.09 -0.18 9.79
C ILE A 30 -4.05 -0.96 11.11
N ALA A 31 -2.91 -0.96 11.83
CA ALA A 31 -2.79 -1.63 13.12
C ALA A 31 -3.80 -1.10 14.15
N GLU A 32 -4.04 0.22 14.16
CA GLU A 32 -5.07 0.86 14.98
C GLU A 32 -6.48 0.36 14.62
N GLN A 33 -6.85 0.33 13.32
CA GLN A 33 -8.12 -0.25 12.86
C GLN A 33 -8.28 -1.70 13.30
N MET A 34 -7.21 -2.48 13.27
CA MET A 34 -7.16 -3.86 13.70
C MET A 34 -7.17 -4.01 15.23
N GLN A 35 -7.06 -2.92 16.00
CA GLN A 35 -6.88 -2.95 17.47
C GLN A 35 -5.71 -3.87 17.86
N ASP A 36 -4.63 -3.84 17.09
CA ASP A 36 -3.46 -4.72 17.19
C ASP A 36 -3.82 -6.22 17.33
N ARG A 37 -4.88 -6.67 16.65
CA ARG A 37 -5.35 -8.08 16.64
C ARG A 37 -5.37 -8.61 15.21
N GLY A 38 -4.78 -9.79 14.99
CA GLY A 38 -4.60 -10.40 13.67
C GLY A 38 -3.14 -10.40 13.25
N GLU A 39 -2.89 -10.27 11.95
CA GLU A 39 -1.54 -10.22 11.39
C GLU A 39 -1.42 -9.05 10.41
N LEU A 40 -0.46 -8.15 10.63
CA LEU A 40 -0.10 -7.09 9.70
C LEU A 40 1.34 -7.30 9.22
N PHE A 41 1.51 -7.56 7.93
CA PHE A 41 2.82 -7.63 7.29
C PHE A 41 3.11 -6.32 6.58
N SER A 42 4.27 -5.71 6.88
CA SER A 42 4.65 -4.38 6.36
C SER A 42 5.97 -4.47 5.62
N GLY A 43 5.89 -4.48 4.30
CA GLY A 43 7.02 -4.69 3.39
C GLY A 43 7.74 -3.39 3.02
N GLU A 44 9.04 -3.49 2.84
CA GLU A 44 9.87 -2.40 2.33
C GLU A 44 11.10 -2.96 1.61
N ALA A 45 11.39 -2.40 0.44
CA ALA A 45 12.51 -2.84 -0.41
C ALA A 45 13.89 -2.39 0.11
N MET A 46 13.94 -1.32 0.90
CA MET A 46 15.20 -0.77 1.42
C MET A 46 15.41 -1.19 2.88
N THR A 47 16.45 -1.98 3.13
CA THR A 47 16.78 -2.51 4.48
C THR A 47 16.85 -1.41 5.56
N GLY A 48 17.42 -0.24 5.22
CA GLY A 48 17.48 0.90 6.15
C GLY A 48 16.11 1.41 6.56
N ARG A 49 15.12 1.38 5.64
CA ARG A 49 13.76 1.83 5.90
C ARG A 49 12.94 0.79 6.67
N VAL A 50 13.26 -0.50 6.56
CA VAL A 50 12.66 -1.56 7.40
C VAL A 50 12.96 -1.31 8.88
N LYS A 51 14.17 -0.83 9.22
CA LYS A 51 14.49 -0.44 10.60
C LYS A 51 13.62 0.69 11.12
N LEU A 52 13.29 1.67 10.25
CA LEU A 52 12.37 2.76 10.61
C LEU A 52 10.95 2.26 10.88
N LEU A 53 10.47 1.28 10.10
CA LEU A 53 9.19 0.61 10.36
C LEU A 53 9.18 -0.04 11.73
N LYS A 54 10.20 -0.83 12.04
CA LYS A 54 10.31 -1.49 13.35
C LYS A 54 10.31 -0.47 14.49
N GLN A 55 11.13 0.57 14.39
CA GLN A 55 11.17 1.64 15.40
C GLN A 55 9.82 2.36 15.56
N ALA A 56 9.08 2.56 14.46
CA ALA A 56 7.75 3.17 14.52
C ALA A 56 6.76 2.28 15.27
N PHE A 57 6.77 0.97 15.01
CA PHE A 57 5.90 0.00 15.69
C PHE A 57 6.25 -0.11 17.17
N ASP A 58 7.54 -0.27 17.51
CA ASP A 58 8.02 -0.35 18.89
C ASP A 58 7.60 0.90 19.69
N ARG A 59 7.78 2.11 19.10
CA ARG A 59 7.40 3.37 19.74
C ARG A 59 5.90 3.51 19.99
N CYS A 60 5.07 2.94 19.12
CA CYS A 60 3.61 2.99 19.23
C CYS A 60 3.02 1.79 19.97
N GLY A 61 3.85 0.86 20.46
CA GLY A 61 3.41 -0.32 21.20
C GLY A 61 2.65 -1.32 20.32
N ILE A 62 2.92 -1.37 19.02
CA ILE A 62 2.28 -2.28 18.08
C ILE A 62 3.06 -3.60 18.05
N GLU A 63 2.41 -4.70 18.46
CA GLU A 63 3.06 -6.02 18.59
C GLU A 63 2.76 -6.96 17.42
N ARG A 64 1.62 -6.78 16.75
CA ARG A 64 1.15 -7.68 15.69
C ARG A 64 1.60 -7.29 14.29
N ALA A 65 2.24 -6.13 14.14
CA ALA A 65 2.85 -5.72 12.88
C ALA A 65 4.22 -6.37 12.71
N LYS A 66 4.41 -6.99 11.56
CA LYS A 66 5.62 -7.74 11.17
C LYS A 66 6.32 -7.01 10.02
N PRO A 67 7.29 -6.12 10.29
CA PRO A 67 8.06 -5.50 9.23
C PRO A 67 8.98 -6.52 8.57
N TYR A 68 9.07 -6.50 7.24
CA TYR A 68 9.96 -7.36 6.49
C TYR A 68 10.65 -6.63 5.34
N HIS A 69 11.83 -7.12 4.97
CA HIS A 69 12.54 -6.68 3.77
C HIS A 69 12.05 -7.48 2.56
N GLY A 70 11.61 -6.81 1.52
CA GLY A 70 11.17 -7.46 0.28
C GLY A 70 10.83 -6.46 -0.81
N ASP A 71 11.12 -6.84 -2.04
CA ASP A 71 10.72 -6.10 -3.24
C ASP A 71 9.30 -6.50 -3.63
N ALA A 72 8.37 -5.55 -3.59
CA ALA A 72 6.97 -5.76 -3.93
C ALA A 72 6.72 -6.13 -5.39
N THR A 73 7.70 -5.92 -6.28
CA THR A 73 7.64 -6.36 -7.68
C THR A 73 7.89 -7.86 -7.85
N ILE A 74 8.33 -8.54 -6.77
CA ILE A 74 8.66 -9.96 -6.73
C ILE A 74 7.75 -10.63 -5.71
N LEU A 75 7.15 -11.76 -6.07
CA LEU A 75 6.34 -12.53 -5.12
C LEU A 75 7.23 -13.10 -4.02
N ASN A 76 6.85 -12.84 -2.76
CA ASN A 76 7.51 -13.42 -1.60
C ASN A 76 7.00 -14.86 -1.38
N PRO A 77 7.87 -15.88 -1.50
CA PRO A 77 7.45 -17.28 -1.36
C PRO A 77 6.98 -17.65 0.05
N ALA A 78 7.29 -16.82 1.05
CA ALA A 78 6.82 -17.03 2.41
C ALA A 78 5.33 -16.71 2.61
N PHE A 79 4.72 -16.03 1.63
CA PHE A 79 3.29 -15.68 1.69
C PHE A 79 2.49 -16.60 0.77
N GLY A 80 1.42 -17.18 1.31
CA GLY A 80 0.46 -17.93 0.49
C GLY A 80 -0.31 -16.99 -0.44
N LEU A 81 -0.49 -17.40 -1.71
CA LEU A 81 -1.39 -16.72 -2.62
C LEU A 81 -2.83 -16.81 -2.10
N GLY A 82 -3.63 -15.77 -2.31
CA GLY A 82 -5.03 -15.74 -1.87
C GLY A 82 -5.20 -15.81 -0.35
N SER A 83 -4.22 -15.37 0.45
CA SER A 83 -4.23 -15.57 1.90
C SER A 83 -4.40 -14.30 2.74
N PHE A 84 -4.57 -13.14 2.12
CA PHE A 84 -4.73 -11.86 2.82
C PHE A 84 -6.13 -11.28 2.62
N ASP A 85 -6.76 -10.87 3.70
CA ASP A 85 -8.08 -10.21 3.66
C ASP A 85 -8.01 -8.81 3.06
N ARG A 86 -6.89 -8.11 3.29
CA ARG A 86 -6.63 -6.74 2.84
C ARG A 86 -5.20 -6.62 2.32
N VAL A 87 -5.05 -5.94 1.18
CA VAL A 87 -3.73 -5.63 0.63
C VAL A 87 -3.68 -4.15 0.29
N LEU A 88 -2.67 -3.44 0.79
CA LEU A 88 -2.38 -2.06 0.46
C LEU A 88 -1.17 -1.99 -0.48
N CYS A 89 -1.36 -1.34 -1.62
CA CYS A 89 -0.34 -0.98 -2.59
C CYS A 89 -0.19 0.55 -2.61
N ASP A 90 0.49 1.12 -1.60
CA ASP A 90 0.86 2.55 -1.60
C ASP A 90 2.18 2.70 -2.37
N VAL A 91 2.06 2.67 -3.68
CA VAL A 91 3.21 2.44 -4.57
C VAL A 91 4.16 3.65 -4.66
N PRO A 92 5.46 3.41 -4.95
CA PRO A 92 6.37 4.50 -5.29
C PRO A 92 5.83 5.25 -6.51
N CYS A 93 5.84 6.59 -6.45
CA CYS A 93 5.28 7.44 -7.49
C CYS A 93 6.11 8.70 -7.70
N SER A 94 5.82 9.48 -8.75
CA SER A 94 6.50 10.75 -9.04
C SER A 94 6.40 11.79 -7.91
N GLY A 95 5.37 11.68 -7.07
CA GLY A 95 5.18 12.56 -5.92
C GLY A 95 4.63 13.95 -6.28
N LEU A 96 4.16 14.17 -7.50
CA LEU A 96 3.70 15.50 -7.96
C LEU A 96 2.57 16.09 -7.10
N GLY A 97 1.83 15.28 -6.36
CA GLY A 97 0.80 15.76 -5.42
C GLY A 97 1.33 16.32 -4.10
N VAL A 98 2.63 16.17 -3.81
CA VAL A 98 3.25 16.65 -2.56
C VAL A 98 4.37 17.67 -2.78
N ILE A 99 4.43 18.31 -3.94
CA ILE A 99 5.42 19.35 -4.32
C ILE A 99 5.51 20.46 -3.26
N GLY A 100 4.38 20.86 -2.67
CA GLY A 100 4.35 21.88 -1.62
C GLY A 100 5.10 21.50 -0.35
N LYS A 101 5.25 20.18 -0.08
CA LYS A 101 5.98 19.63 1.09
C LYS A 101 7.40 19.18 0.75
N LYS A 102 7.69 18.93 -0.53
CA LYS A 102 8.96 18.45 -1.06
C LYS A 102 9.30 19.20 -2.34
N PRO A 103 9.87 20.41 -2.24
CA PRO A 103 10.18 21.26 -3.41
C PRO A 103 11.13 20.59 -4.42
N ASP A 104 12.02 19.72 -3.96
CA ASP A 104 12.99 18.99 -4.79
C ASP A 104 12.32 18.15 -5.90
N ILE A 105 11.03 17.87 -5.77
CA ILE A 105 10.25 17.15 -6.81
C ILE A 105 10.10 18.01 -8.07
N ARG A 106 10.16 19.33 -7.97
CA ARG A 106 10.09 20.26 -9.12
C ARG A 106 11.28 20.12 -10.07
N GLU A 107 12.42 19.67 -9.56
CA GLU A 107 13.66 19.52 -10.32
C GLU A 107 13.79 18.10 -10.93
N LYS A 108 12.88 17.20 -10.58
CA LYS A 108 12.88 15.85 -11.18
C LYS A 108 12.34 15.92 -12.59
N THR A 109 13.15 15.51 -13.54
CA THR A 109 12.69 15.22 -14.90
C THR A 109 11.77 14.01 -14.87
N LEU A 110 10.84 13.91 -15.82
CA LEU A 110 10.00 12.73 -15.98
C LEU A 110 10.77 11.56 -16.65
N ASP A 111 12.08 11.68 -16.75
CA ASP A 111 12.95 10.61 -17.23
C ASP A 111 12.79 9.38 -16.32
N GLY A 112 12.47 8.25 -16.94
CA GLY A 112 12.22 7.01 -16.21
C GLY A 112 10.78 6.84 -15.68
N ILE A 113 9.84 7.72 -16.05
CA ILE A 113 8.42 7.56 -15.69
C ILE A 113 7.87 6.20 -16.18
N GLU A 114 8.31 5.72 -17.34
CA GLU A 114 7.89 4.43 -17.89
C GLU A 114 8.30 3.27 -16.97
N ASN A 115 9.52 3.28 -16.44
CA ASN A 115 9.98 2.28 -15.47
C ASN A 115 9.18 2.35 -14.16
N LEU A 116 8.79 3.54 -13.75
CA LEU A 116 7.96 3.75 -12.57
C LEU A 116 6.57 3.18 -12.77
N LEU A 117 5.95 3.43 -13.93
CA LEU A 117 4.64 2.88 -14.31
C LEU A 117 4.67 1.34 -14.35
N LEU A 118 5.72 0.74 -14.93
CA LEU A 118 5.90 -0.72 -14.94
C LEU A 118 6.07 -1.28 -13.53
N THR A 119 6.79 -0.58 -12.67
CA THR A 119 6.95 -0.95 -11.25
C THR A 119 5.62 -0.95 -10.54
N GLN A 120 4.84 0.12 -10.70
CA GLN A 120 3.50 0.25 -10.11
C GLN A 120 2.56 -0.88 -10.57
N GLN A 121 2.58 -1.16 -11.86
CA GLN A 121 1.78 -2.25 -12.43
C GLN A 121 2.15 -3.61 -11.83
N LYS A 122 3.44 -3.92 -11.72
CA LYS A 122 3.92 -5.18 -11.11
C LYS A 122 3.50 -5.31 -9.65
N ILE A 123 3.63 -4.23 -8.87
CA ILE A 123 3.22 -4.22 -7.47
C ILE A 123 1.72 -4.47 -7.33
N LEU A 124 0.90 -3.81 -8.15
CA LEU A 124 -0.55 -3.97 -8.15
C LEU A 124 -0.97 -5.40 -8.52
N GLN A 125 -0.36 -5.98 -9.57
CA GLN A 125 -0.59 -7.35 -9.99
C GLN A 125 -0.19 -8.38 -8.91
N ASN A 126 0.93 -8.16 -8.23
CA ASN A 126 1.36 -9.02 -7.14
C ASN A 126 0.44 -8.88 -5.91
N GLY A 127 0.00 -7.66 -5.61
CA GLY A 127 -0.98 -7.41 -4.55
C GLY A 127 -2.28 -8.20 -4.77
N ALA A 128 -2.77 -8.23 -6.00
CA ALA A 128 -3.95 -9.00 -6.37
C ALA A 128 -3.79 -10.50 -6.13
N LYS A 129 -2.62 -11.07 -6.43
CA LYS A 129 -2.34 -12.50 -6.22
C LYS A 129 -2.35 -12.92 -4.75
N TYR A 130 -2.01 -12.02 -3.84
CA TYR A 130 -2.06 -12.29 -2.40
C TYR A 130 -3.46 -12.20 -1.80
N LEU A 131 -4.40 -11.51 -2.49
CA LEU A 131 -5.71 -11.22 -1.96
C LEU A 131 -6.60 -12.48 -1.91
N ALA A 132 -7.20 -12.73 -0.77
CA ALA A 132 -8.20 -13.78 -0.59
C ALA A 132 -9.49 -13.45 -1.36
N PRO A 133 -10.31 -14.47 -1.70
CA PRO A 133 -11.65 -14.24 -2.26
C PRO A 133 -12.45 -13.28 -1.36
N ASN A 134 -13.13 -12.31 -1.97
CA ASN A 134 -13.88 -11.23 -1.30
C ASN A 134 -13.00 -10.30 -0.45
N GLY A 135 -11.68 -10.35 -0.61
CA GLY A 135 -10.76 -9.41 0.01
C GLY A 135 -10.83 -8.02 -0.62
N ARG A 136 -10.10 -7.06 -0.05
CA ARG A 136 -10.03 -5.71 -0.59
C ARG A 136 -8.58 -5.32 -0.91
N LEU A 137 -8.37 -4.90 -2.15
CA LEU A 137 -7.11 -4.34 -2.64
C LEU A 137 -7.23 -2.82 -2.66
N VAL A 138 -6.30 -2.12 -2.05
CA VAL A 138 -6.23 -0.66 -2.08
C VAL A 138 -4.98 -0.25 -2.85
N TYR A 139 -5.17 0.53 -3.90
CA TYR A 139 -4.10 1.16 -4.65
C TYR A 139 -4.05 2.64 -4.33
N SER A 140 -2.89 3.17 -4.01
CA SER A 140 -2.71 4.59 -3.71
C SER A 140 -1.36 5.12 -4.18
N THR A 141 -1.35 6.41 -4.50
CA THR A 141 -0.16 7.20 -4.86
C THR A 141 -0.18 8.54 -4.14
N CYS A 142 0.93 9.25 -4.16
CA CYS A 142 1.00 10.65 -3.74
C CYS A 142 1.21 11.59 -4.93
N THR A 143 0.73 11.23 -6.11
CA THR A 143 0.84 12.04 -7.34
C THR A 143 -0.54 12.41 -7.86
N VAL A 144 -0.59 13.47 -8.67
CA VAL A 144 -1.78 13.87 -9.44
C VAL A 144 -1.69 13.42 -10.91
N ASN A 145 -0.64 12.70 -11.27
CA ASN A 145 -0.43 12.21 -12.62
C ASN A 145 -1.45 11.11 -12.95
N HIS A 146 -2.27 11.35 -13.97
CA HIS A 146 -3.29 10.42 -14.44
C HIS A 146 -2.71 9.05 -14.86
N HIS A 147 -1.52 9.03 -15.47
CA HIS A 147 -0.88 7.77 -15.90
C HIS A 147 -0.49 6.86 -14.73
N GLU A 148 -0.23 7.46 -13.55
CA GLU A 148 0.10 6.72 -12.33
C GLU A 148 -1.13 6.35 -11.50
N ASN A 149 -2.30 6.88 -11.80
CA ASN A 149 -3.55 6.71 -11.08
C ASN A 149 -4.60 5.95 -11.92
N GLU A 150 -5.52 6.68 -12.54
CA GLU A 150 -6.68 6.10 -13.22
C GLU A 150 -6.29 5.17 -14.38
N ALA A 151 -5.19 5.47 -15.10
CA ALA A 151 -4.73 4.63 -16.19
C ALA A 151 -4.26 3.26 -15.69
N GLN A 152 -3.52 3.22 -14.56
CA GLN A 152 -3.07 1.96 -13.92
C GLN A 152 -4.25 1.12 -13.47
N VAL A 153 -5.23 1.74 -12.79
CA VAL A 153 -6.43 1.04 -12.31
C VAL A 153 -7.28 0.53 -13.47
N ARG A 154 -7.45 1.32 -14.52
CA ARG A 154 -8.20 0.92 -15.71
C ARG A 154 -7.57 -0.29 -16.39
N GLN A 155 -6.26 -0.27 -16.61
CA GLN A 155 -5.53 -1.39 -17.19
C GLN A 155 -5.64 -2.64 -16.31
N PHE A 156 -5.45 -2.47 -14.99
CA PHE A 156 -5.59 -3.57 -14.04
C PHE A 156 -6.96 -4.25 -14.12
N LEU A 157 -8.06 -3.49 -14.19
CA LEU A 157 -9.42 -4.02 -14.27
C LEU A 157 -9.72 -4.71 -15.61
N GLN A 158 -9.08 -4.29 -16.70
CA GLN A 158 -9.18 -4.98 -17.99
C GLN A 158 -8.54 -6.37 -17.94
N ASP A 159 -7.40 -6.47 -17.24
CA ASP A 159 -6.62 -7.70 -17.12
C ASP A 159 -7.16 -8.66 -16.02
N ASN A 160 -7.97 -8.14 -15.08
CA ASN A 160 -8.45 -8.86 -13.91
C ASN A 160 -9.97 -8.64 -13.72
N GLN A 161 -10.78 -9.34 -14.50
CA GLN A 161 -12.24 -9.16 -14.56
C GLN A 161 -12.97 -9.60 -13.27
N ASP A 162 -12.29 -10.32 -12.39
CA ASP A 162 -12.82 -10.71 -11.08
C ASP A 162 -12.80 -9.54 -10.07
N PHE A 163 -12.17 -8.42 -10.42
CA PHE A 163 -12.10 -7.23 -9.59
C PHE A 163 -13.12 -6.18 -10.03
N SER A 164 -13.70 -5.49 -9.06
CA SER A 164 -14.56 -4.35 -9.28
C SER A 164 -14.18 -3.17 -8.39
N VAL A 165 -14.42 -1.95 -8.85
CA VAL A 165 -14.13 -0.75 -8.06
C VAL A 165 -15.16 -0.59 -6.96
N ILE A 166 -14.68 -0.43 -5.73
CA ILE A 166 -15.50 0.00 -4.59
C ILE A 166 -15.30 1.51 -4.43
N ALA A 167 -16.37 2.27 -4.53
CA ALA A 167 -16.30 3.71 -4.23
C ALA A 167 -15.87 3.90 -2.77
N PRO A 168 -14.84 4.72 -2.48
CA PRO A 168 -14.41 4.96 -1.12
C PRO A 168 -15.53 5.67 -0.36
N GLN A 169 -16.07 5.01 0.64
CA GLN A 169 -17.02 5.61 1.57
C GLN A 169 -16.23 6.09 2.80
N ILE A 170 -16.11 7.40 2.95
CA ILE A 170 -15.63 7.98 4.20
C ILE A 170 -16.85 8.32 5.02
N ILE A 171 -17.07 7.58 6.10
CA ILE A 171 -17.94 8.02 7.18
C ILE A 171 -17.05 8.84 8.11
N LEU A 172 -17.04 10.13 7.95
CA LEU A 172 -16.55 11.04 8.97
C LEU A 172 -17.62 11.03 10.06
N SER A 173 -17.49 10.13 11.03
CA SER A 173 -18.27 10.19 12.26
C SER A 173 -17.92 11.51 12.94
N GLY A 174 -18.90 12.35 13.14
CA GLY A 174 -18.84 13.75 13.46
C GLY A 174 -17.83 14.16 14.52
N MET A 175 -17.28 15.35 14.25
CA MET A 175 -16.72 16.17 15.31
C MET A 175 -17.84 16.69 16.21
#